data_4f7638d1e694ac457cc348953d8c1898
#
_entry.id   4f7638d1e694ac457cc348953d8c1898
#
_cell.length_a   1.000
_cell.length_b   1.000
_cell.length_c   1.000
_cell.angle_alpha   90.00
_cell.angle_beta   90.00
_cell.angle_gamma   90.00
#
_symmetry.space_group_name_H-M   'P 1'
#
loop_
_entity.id
_entity.type
_entity.pdbx_description
1 polymer ?
#
loop_
_entity_poly.entity_id
_entity_poly.type
_entity_poly.pdbx_seq_one_letter_code
_entity_poly.pdbx_strand_id
1 'polypeptide(L)'
;MGRPNYINGGIYNLEMKKIKTYLKLMRVHHYIKNGLVFAALACSGQLFQGKKLLSGIAGFAAFCLVSSVVYIINDIGDREKDRLHPTKCNRPIASGAISVSSAWFLTAALLLAAAGCNSIVLHRDSSLLLLLYLVLNLAYSWGLKNIPLVDVAILTSGFLLRILYGAVITEISISNWLYLTVITLALYFSLGKRRNELQRIGGGETRKVLQFYNPEFLNKNMYMCLGLANAFYALWCMDERTMQHYGGTRLILTIPIVLFITMRYSMDIESNSDGDPVEVLIHDRSLLFLCASYLAVMFIILYFMNGN
;
A
#
# COMPACT_ATOMS: atom_id res chain seq x y z
N MET A 1 -36.84 35.91 25.18
CA MET A 1 -35.89 34.93 25.73
C MET A 1 -35.81 33.74 24.75
N GLY A 2 -34.73 33.67 23.99
CA GLY A 2 -34.53 32.66 22.96
C GLY A 2 -34.23 31.29 23.56
N ARG A 3 -34.84 30.23 22.99
CA ARG A 3 -34.49 28.84 23.32
C ARG A 3 -33.15 28.50 22.66
N PRO A 4 -32.19 27.95 23.38
CA PRO A 4 -30.87 27.63 22.80
C PRO A 4 -30.92 26.40 21.91
N ASN A 5 -30.13 26.45 20.85
CA ASN A 5 -29.87 25.51 19.76
C ASN A 5 -29.38 24.08 20.15
N TYR A 6 -30.14 23.32 20.93
CA TYR A 6 -29.82 21.91 21.24
C TYR A 6 -30.11 20.95 20.10
N ILE A 7 -30.92 21.34 19.11
CA ILE A 7 -31.28 20.47 17.96
C ILE A 7 -30.13 20.35 16.97
N ASN A 8 -29.35 21.39 16.74
CA ASN A 8 -28.24 21.38 15.79
C ASN A 8 -27.04 20.50 16.23
N GLY A 9 -26.75 20.39 17.51
CA GLY A 9 -25.69 19.55 18.04
C GLY A 9 -25.94 18.04 17.86
N GLY A 10 -27.21 17.62 18.00
CA GLY A 10 -27.59 16.21 17.82
C GLY A 10 -27.51 15.75 16.37
N ILE A 11 -27.98 16.57 15.43
CA ILE A 11 -27.94 16.29 13.98
C ILE A 11 -26.49 16.26 13.51
N TYR A 12 -25.68 17.24 13.88
CA TYR A 12 -24.24 17.30 13.54
C TYR A 12 -23.47 16.07 14.03
N ASN A 13 -23.73 15.61 15.26
CA ASN A 13 -23.10 14.41 15.81
C ASN A 13 -23.51 13.12 15.06
N LEU A 14 -24.76 13.03 14.61
CA LEU A 14 -25.25 11.89 13.82
C LEU A 14 -24.62 11.87 12.42
N GLU A 15 -24.52 13.01 11.76
CA GLU A 15 -23.87 13.12 10.45
C GLU A 15 -22.37 12.79 10.53
N MET A 16 -21.66 13.32 11.52
CA MET A 16 -20.26 13.02 11.76
C MET A 16 -20.03 11.53 12.04
N LYS A 17 -20.93 10.88 12.76
CA LYS A 17 -20.88 9.43 13.01
C LYS A 17 -21.09 8.62 11.73
N LYS A 18 -22.00 9.03 10.86
CA LYS A 18 -22.22 8.43 9.54
C LYS A 18 -20.96 8.55 8.66
N ILE A 19 -20.41 9.75 8.54
CA ILE A 19 -19.18 10.00 7.75
C ILE A 19 -18.04 9.10 8.24
N LYS A 20 -17.79 9.05 9.56
CA LYS A 20 -16.77 8.17 10.13
C LYS A 20 -17.00 6.69 9.78
N THR A 21 -18.26 6.24 9.74
CA THR A 21 -18.61 4.87 9.38
C THR A 21 -18.30 4.57 7.91
N TYR A 22 -18.58 5.49 6.99
CA TYR A 22 -18.22 5.35 5.57
C TYR A 22 -16.70 5.38 5.36
N LEU A 23 -15.97 6.30 6.02
CA LEU A 23 -14.50 6.35 5.98
C LEU A 23 -13.87 5.06 6.52
N LYS A 24 -14.46 4.47 7.56
CA LYS A 24 -14.06 3.15 8.09
C LYS A 24 -14.30 2.04 7.08
N LEU A 25 -15.44 2.05 6.36
CA LEU A 25 -15.74 1.08 5.30
C LEU A 25 -14.76 1.20 4.12
N MET A 26 -14.44 2.41 3.70
CA MET A 26 -13.47 2.70 2.64
C MET A 26 -12.03 2.38 3.05
N ARG A 27 -11.76 2.17 4.34
CA ARG A 27 -10.43 1.93 4.91
C ARG A 27 -9.40 3.01 4.53
N VAL A 28 -9.77 4.27 4.67
CA VAL A 28 -8.93 5.42 4.28
C VAL A 28 -7.53 5.39 4.90
N HIS A 29 -7.36 4.82 6.11
CA HIS A 29 -6.05 4.64 6.74
C HIS A 29 -5.08 3.76 5.92
N HIS A 30 -5.58 2.89 5.03
CA HIS A 30 -4.74 2.12 4.12
C HIS A 30 -4.29 2.89 2.87
N TYR A 31 -4.78 4.13 2.64
CA TYR A 31 -4.37 4.96 1.51
C TYR A 31 -2.87 5.30 1.54
N ILE A 32 -2.24 5.25 2.70
CA ILE A 32 -0.78 5.42 2.83
C ILE A 32 0.00 4.44 1.92
N LYS A 33 -0.49 3.21 1.73
CA LYS A 33 0.11 2.24 0.81
C LYS A 33 0.02 2.70 -0.65
N ASN A 34 -1.01 3.46 -0.99
CA ASN A 34 -1.20 3.99 -2.35
C ASN A 34 -0.25 5.16 -2.63
N GLY A 35 0.40 5.73 -1.61
CA GLY A 35 1.52 6.67 -1.77
C GLY A 35 2.65 6.16 -2.67
N LEU A 36 2.78 4.83 -2.81
CA LEU A 36 3.69 4.20 -3.78
C LEU A 36 3.42 4.58 -5.24
N VAL A 37 2.24 5.11 -5.57
CA VAL A 37 1.95 5.71 -6.89
C VAL A 37 2.90 6.89 -7.18
N PHE A 38 3.34 7.61 -6.15
CA PHE A 38 4.30 8.69 -6.30
C PHE A 38 5.77 8.24 -6.36
N ALA A 39 6.07 6.95 -6.15
CA ALA A 39 7.46 6.49 -6.03
C ALA A 39 8.31 6.82 -7.26
N ALA A 40 7.82 6.54 -8.48
CA ALA A 40 8.52 6.88 -9.71
C ALA A 40 8.74 8.39 -9.83
N LEU A 41 7.70 9.19 -9.57
CA LEU A 41 7.76 10.65 -9.64
C LEU A 41 8.73 11.24 -8.58
N ALA A 42 8.67 10.74 -7.35
CA ALA A 42 9.55 11.19 -6.27
C ALA A 42 11.02 10.87 -6.55
N CYS A 43 11.30 9.66 -7.08
CA CYS A 43 12.67 9.24 -7.42
C CYS A 43 13.19 9.83 -8.73
N SER A 44 12.37 10.48 -9.55
CA SER A 44 12.80 11.02 -10.85
C SER A 44 13.39 12.44 -10.80
N GLY A 45 13.32 13.13 -9.66
CA GLY A 45 13.66 14.55 -9.58
C GLY A 45 12.66 15.49 -10.26
N GLN A 46 11.52 14.97 -10.73
CA GLN A 46 10.52 15.72 -11.51
C GLN A 46 9.23 16.01 -10.73
N LEU A 47 9.27 15.89 -9.40
CA LEU A 47 8.09 16.03 -8.53
C LEU A 47 7.38 17.38 -8.69
N PHE A 48 8.13 18.45 -8.96
CA PHE A 48 7.58 19.80 -9.09
C PHE A 48 7.18 20.17 -10.54
N GLN A 49 7.25 19.24 -11.48
CA GLN A 49 6.66 19.45 -12.81
C GLN A 49 5.13 19.40 -12.71
N GLY A 50 4.46 20.55 -12.85
CA GLY A 50 3.02 20.70 -12.56
C GLY A 50 2.13 19.68 -13.25
N LYS A 51 2.40 19.35 -14.53
CA LYS A 51 1.67 18.33 -15.29
C LYS A 51 1.79 16.94 -14.66
N LYS A 52 3.03 16.52 -14.32
CA LYS A 52 3.30 15.20 -13.73
C LYS A 52 2.76 15.09 -12.31
N LEU A 53 2.89 16.18 -11.53
CA LEU A 53 2.32 16.22 -10.19
C LEU A 53 0.77 16.11 -10.23
N LEU A 54 0.12 16.83 -11.15
CA LEU A 54 -1.34 16.73 -11.32
C LEU A 54 -1.76 15.29 -11.70
N SER A 55 -1.06 14.67 -12.67
CA SER A 55 -1.29 13.27 -13.04
C SER A 55 -1.07 12.33 -11.84
N GLY A 56 -0.02 12.57 -11.05
CA GLY A 56 0.26 11.80 -9.83
C GLY A 56 -0.87 11.92 -8.80
N ILE A 57 -1.38 13.12 -8.54
CA ILE A 57 -2.47 13.38 -7.60
C ILE A 57 -3.78 12.73 -8.09
N ALA A 58 -4.13 12.92 -9.37
CA ALA A 58 -5.33 12.33 -9.97
C ALA A 58 -5.25 10.80 -9.94
N GLY A 59 -4.10 10.23 -10.30
CA GLY A 59 -3.88 8.79 -10.25
C GLY A 59 -3.88 8.23 -8.82
N PHE A 60 -3.28 8.91 -7.86
CA PHE A 60 -3.36 8.51 -6.46
C PHE A 60 -4.81 8.45 -5.97
N ALA A 61 -5.62 9.48 -6.30
CA ALA A 61 -7.04 9.50 -5.98
C ALA A 61 -7.77 8.32 -6.65
N ALA A 62 -7.56 8.08 -7.95
CA ALA A 62 -8.15 6.94 -8.66
C ALA A 62 -7.78 5.61 -8.00
N PHE A 63 -6.51 5.41 -7.67
CA PHE A 63 -6.06 4.17 -7.02
C PHE A 63 -6.65 3.99 -5.61
N CYS A 64 -6.78 5.07 -4.83
CA CYS A 64 -7.44 5.05 -3.53
C CYS A 64 -8.91 4.62 -3.63
N LEU A 65 -9.64 5.17 -4.61
CA LEU A 65 -11.03 4.83 -4.84
C LEU A 65 -11.19 3.36 -5.26
N VAL A 66 -10.38 2.86 -6.20
CA VAL A 66 -10.39 1.44 -6.60
C VAL A 66 -10.01 0.53 -5.45
N SER A 67 -9.04 0.89 -4.62
CA SER A 67 -8.69 0.08 -3.44
C SER A 67 -9.82 0.02 -2.42
N SER A 68 -10.59 1.09 -2.25
CA SER A 68 -11.79 1.09 -1.42
C SER A 68 -12.89 0.18 -1.97
N VAL A 69 -13.09 0.17 -3.29
CA VAL A 69 -14.01 -0.77 -3.96
C VAL A 69 -13.67 -2.22 -3.63
N VAL A 70 -12.39 -2.58 -3.70
CA VAL A 70 -11.92 -3.93 -3.32
C VAL A 70 -12.31 -4.27 -1.88
N TYR A 71 -12.08 -3.37 -0.93
CA TYR A 71 -12.42 -3.59 0.47
C TYR A 71 -13.91 -3.71 0.71
N ILE A 72 -14.73 -2.88 0.05
CA ILE A 72 -16.19 -2.92 0.19
C ILE A 72 -16.74 -4.24 -0.35
N ILE A 73 -16.33 -4.66 -1.55
CA ILE A 73 -16.77 -5.94 -2.15
C ILE A 73 -16.36 -7.12 -1.28
N ASN A 74 -15.14 -7.09 -0.74
CA ASN A 74 -14.69 -8.14 0.18
C ASN A 74 -15.50 -8.16 1.48
N ASP A 75 -15.80 -7.01 2.09
CA ASP A 75 -16.61 -6.94 3.31
C ASP A 75 -18.08 -7.34 3.05
N ILE A 76 -18.62 -7.14 1.83
CA ILE A 76 -19.92 -7.67 1.42
C ILE A 76 -19.87 -9.21 1.34
N GLY A 77 -18.86 -9.76 0.67
CA GLY A 77 -18.71 -11.22 0.49
C GLY A 77 -18.44 -11.97 1.79
N ASP A 78 -17.69 -11.37 2.71
CA ASP A 78 -17.34 -11.98 3.99
C ASP A 78 -18.36 -11.66 5.12
N ARG A 79 -19.46 -10.95 4.84
CA ARG A 79 -20.40 -10.41 5.83
C ARG A 79 -20.84 -11.42 6.89
N GLU A 80 -21.29 -12.61 6.50
CA GLU A 80 -21.82 -13.60 7.45
C GLU A 80 -20.70 -14.23 8.31
N LYS A 81 -19.50 -14.41 7.74
CA LYS A 81 -18.33 -14.88 8.49
C LYS A 81 -17.86 -13.81 9.48
N ASP A 82 -17.82 -12.54 9.04
CA ASP A 82 -17.40 -11.43 9.88
C ASP A 82 -18.33 -11.20 11.07
N ARG A 83 -19.63 -11.50 10.95
CA ARG A 83 -20.60 -11.43 12.06
C ARG A 83 -20.26 -12.38 13.20
N LEU A 84 -19.71 -13.53 12.88
CA LEU A 84 -19.34 -14.57 13.86
C LEU A 84 -17.95 -14.36 14.45
N HIS A 85 -17.15 -13.44 13.87
CA HIS A 85 -15.78 -13.22 14.29
C HIS A 85 -15.69 -12.23 15.47
N PRO A 86 -14.86 -12.49 16.52
CA PRO A 86 -14.79 -11.67 17.73
C PRO A 86 -14.53 -10.18 17.50
N THR A 87 -13.70 -9.83 16.53
CA THR A 87 -13.32 -8.43 16.26
C THR A 87 -13.94 -7.88 14.98
N LYS A 88 -14.10 -8.72 13.93
CA LYS A 88 -14.61 -8.29 12.62
C LYS A 88 -16.12 -8.04 12.62
N CYS A 89 -16.86 -8.54 13.61
CA CYS A 89 -18.29 -8.21 13.81
C CYS A 89 -18.55 -6.71 13.90
N ASN A 90 -17.54 -5.90 14.27
CA ASN A 90 -17.60 -4.44 14.32
C ASN A 90 -17.36 -3.75 12.96
N ARG A 91 -17.19 -4.51 11.85
CA ARG A 91 -17.11 -3.92 10.51
C ARG A 91 -18.45 -3.32 10.11
N PRO A 92 -18.49 -2.19 9.36
CA PRO A 92 -19.72 -1.47 9.07
C PRO A 92 -20.84 -2.31 8.42
N ILE A 93 -20.48 -3.25 7.53
CA ILE A 93 -21.47 -4.12 6.85
C ILE A 93 -21.87 -5.30 7.76
N ALA A 94 -20.91 -5.92 8.45
CA ALA A 94 -21.18 -7.04 9.36
C ALA A 94 -22.07 -6.62 10.54
N SER A 95 -21.79 -5.44 11.13
CA SER A 95 -22.59 -4.87 12.24
C SER A 95 -23.97 -4.35 11.81
N GLY A 96 -24.25 -4.26 10.49
CA GLY A 96 -25.48 -3.67 9.98
C GLY A 96 -25.51 -2.13 9.99
N ALA A 97 -24.42 -1.44 10.37
CA ALA A 97 -24.33 0.02 10.35
C ALA A 97 -24.46 0.62 8.93
N ILE A 98 -24.08 -0.16 7.90
CA ILE A 98 -24.28 0.15 6.48
C ILE A 98 -24.97 -1.06 5.84
N SER A 99 -26.08 -0.82 5.12
CA SER A 99 -26.79 -1.87 4.38
C SER A 99 -25.97 -2.33 3.16
N VAL A 100 -26.18 -3.57 2.74
CA VAL A 100 -25.53 -4.14 1.53
C VAL A 100 -25.88 -3.32 0.28
N SER A 101 -27.13 -2.87 0.17
CA SER A 101 -27.57 -2.01 -0.96
C SER A 101 -26.84 -0.68 -0.97
N SER A 102 -26.69 -0.02 0.19
CA SER A 102 -25.92 1.22 0.30
C SER A 102 -24.42 1.00 -0.01
N ALA A 103 -23.88 -0.15 0.37
CA ALA A 103 -22.49 -0.51 0.05
C ALA A 103 -22.29 -0.72 -1.46
N TRP A 104 -23.24 -1.36 -2.18
CA TRP A 104 -23.20 -1.49 -3.63
C TRP A 104 -23.34 -0.15 -4.35
N PHE A 105 -24.25 0.73 -3.87
CA PHE A 105 -24.37 2.08 -4.42
C PHE A 105 -23.07 2.88 -4.26
N LEU A 106 -22.44 2.80 -3.07
CA LEU A 106 -21.14 3.44 -2.84
C LEU A 106 -20.06 2.86 -3.76
N THR A 107 -20.04 1.54 -3.95
CA THR A 107 -19.10 0.87 -4.87
C THR A 107 -19.21 1.42 -6.29
N ALA A 108 -20.42 1.54 -6.81
CA ALA A 108 -20.66 2.11 -8.14
C ALA A 108 -20.20 3.58 -8.23
N ALA A 109 -20.54 4.39 -7.22
CA ALA A 109 -20.12 5.79 -7.17
C ALA A 109 -18.59 5.94 -7.12
N LEU A 110 -17.89 5.10 -6.34
CA LEU A 110 -16.43 5.10 -6.26
C LEU A 110 -15.77 4.66 -7.57
N LEU A 111 -16.34 3.68 -8.29
CA LEU A 111 -15.84 3.27 -9.60
C LEU A 111 -16.00 4.39 -10.65
N LEU A 112 -17.14 5.07 -10.66
CA LEU A 112 -17.36 6.22 -11.56
C LEU A 112 -16.38 7.37 -11.23
N ALA A 113 -16.22 7.68 -9.95
CA ALA A 113 -15.26 8.69 -9.51
C ALA A 113 -13.81 8.31 -9.86
N ALA A 114 -13.43 7.03 -9.68
CA ALA A 114 -12.11 6.54 -10.07
C ALA A 114 -11.87 6.66 -11.58
N ALA A 115 -12.87 6.31 -12.40
CA ALA A 115 -12.80 6.49 -13.85
C ALA A 115 -12.65 7.97 -14.21
N GLY A 116 -13.39 8.86 -13.54
CA GLY A 116 -13.26 10.32 -13.72
C GLY A 116 -11.88 10.84 -13.35
N CYS A 117 -11.31 10.42 -12.21
CA CYS A 117 -9.94 10.79 -11.85
C CYS A 117 -8.91 10.23 -12.84
N ASN A 118 -9.08 8.98 -13.28
CA ASN A 118 -8.15 8.36 -14.22
C ASN A 118 -8.24 8.96 -15.64
N SER A 119 -9.38 9.50 -16.04
CA SER A 119 -9.53 10.19 -17.34
C SER A 119 -8.72 11.48 -17.43
N ILE A 120 -8.40 12.11 -16.31
CA ILE A 120 -7.52 13.31 -16.26
C ILE A 120 -6.10 12.94 -16.71
N VAL A 121 -5.67 11.70 -16.48
CA VAL A 121 -4.32 11.23 -16.77
C VAL A 121 -4.10 11.00 -18.27
N LEU A 122 -5.16 10.76 -19.04
CA LEU A 122 -5.16 10.55 -20.51
C LEU A 122 -4.23 9.44 -21.03
N HIS A 123 -3.89 8.45 -20.19
CA HIS A 123 -3.02 7.34 -20.59
C HIS A 123 -3.80 6.02 -20.65
N ARG A 124 -3.80 5.37 -21.82
CA ARG A 124 -4.60 4.14 -22.06
C ARG A 124 -4.25 3.00 -21.11
N ASP A 125 -2.95 2.79 -20.85
CA ASP A 125 -2.47 1.66 -20.05
C ASP A 125 -2.77 1.83 -18.55
N SER A 126 -3.05 3.07 -18.10
CA SER A 126 -3.43 3.33 -16.71
C SER A 126 -4.72 2.63 -16.31
N SER A 127 -5.72 2.63 -17.19
CA SER A 127 -7.01 1.94 -16.97
C SER A 127 -6.82 0.43 -16.88
N LEU A 128 -5.93 -0.13 -17.72
CA LEU A 128 -5.62 -1.56 -17.71
C LEU A 128 -4.96 -1.99 -16.39
N LEU A 129 -4.03 -1.19 -15.85
CA LEU A 129 -3.37 -1.46 -14.58
C LEU A 129 -4.33 -1.38 -13.39
N LEU A 130 -5.26 -0.40 -13.37
CA LEU A 130 -6.30 -0.32 -12.35
C LEU A 130 -7.26 -1.52 -12.43
N LEU A 131 -7.65 -1.92 -13.64
CA LEU A 131 -8.50 -3.10 -13.85
C LEU A 131 -7.79 -4.37 -13.39
N LEU A 132 -6.52 -4.54 -13.76
CA LEU A 132 -5.71 -5.69 -13.33
C LEU A 132 -5.62 -5.74 -11.79
N TYR A 133 -5.38 -4.60 -11.13
CA TYR A 133 -5.38 -4.53 -9.67
C TYR A 133 -6.73 -4.96 -9.07
N LEU A 134 -7.84 -4.47 -9.64
CA LEU A 134 -9.18 -4.82 -9.18
C LEU A 134 -9.44 -6.32 -9.34
N VAL A 135 -9.19 -6.87 -10.53
CA VAL A 135 -9.43 -8.29 -10.85
C VAL A 135 -8.60 -9.21 -9.96
N LEU A 136 -7.29 -8.94 -9.79
CA LEU A 136 -6.42 -9.76 -8.94
C LEU A 136 -6.87 -9.76 -7.47
N ASN A 137 -7.29 -8.61 -6.95
CA ASN A 137 -7.75 -8.52 -5.56
C ASN A 137 -9.12 -9.19 -5.35
N LEU A 138 -10.03 -9.12 -6.33
CA LEU A 138 -11.29 -9.86 -6.29
C LEU A 138 -11.05 -11.38 -6.38
N ALA A 139 -10.22 -11.83 -7.30
CA ALA A 139 -9.83 -13.23 -7.42
C ALA A 139 -9.17 -13.76 -6.14
N TYR A 140 -8.30 -12.95 -5.51
CA TYR A 140 -7.76 -13.24 -4.19
C TYR A 140 -8.85 -13.45 -3.14
N SER A 141 -9.83 -12.56 -3.09
CA SER A 141 -10.95 -12.65 -2.13
C SER A 141 -11.83 -13.88 -2.37
N TRP A 142 -12.02 -14.27 -3.64
CA TRP A 142 -12.89 -15.41 -4.03
C TRP A 142 -12.24 -16.78 -3.88
N GLY A 143 -10.94 -16.87 -3.63
CA GLY A 143 -10.34 -18.17 -3.35
C GLY A 143 -8.84 -18.30 -3.56
N LEU A 144 -8.21 -17.48 -4.40
CA LEU A 144 -6.77 -17.56 -4.68
C LEU A 144 -5.91 -17.35 -3.42
N LYS A 145 -6.45 -16.70 -2.40
CA LYS A 145 -5.82 -16.56 -1.07
C LYS A 145 -5.57 -17.89 -0.35
N ASN A 146 -6.15 -19.01 -0.82
CA ASN A 146 -6.00 -20.32 -0.22
C ASN A 146 -4.97 -21.20 -0.97
N ILE A 147 -4.37 -20.69 -2.06
CA ILE A 147 -3.37 -21.41 -2.85
C ILE A 147 -1.98 -20.93 -2.43
N PRO A 148 -1.09 -21.83 -1.96
CA PRO A 148 0.26 -21.47 -1.55
C PRO A 148 1.02 -20.76 -2.67
N LEU A 149 1.84 -19.79 -2.31
CA LEU A 149 2.62 -18.90 -3.17
C LEU A 149 1.77 -17.96 -4.04
N VAL A 150 0.59 -18.37 -4.53
CA VAL A 150 -0.33 -17.48 -5.26
C VAL A 150 -0.82 -16.36 -4.35
N ASP A 151 -1.09 -16.67 -3.09
CA ASP A 151 -1.48 -15.68 -2.09
C ASP A 151 -0.38 -14.63 -1.85
N VAL A 152 0.89 -15.05 -1.78
CA VAL A 152 2.06 -14.17 -1.67
C VAL A 152 2.26 -13.36 -2.96
N ALA A 153 2.15 -14.01 -4.13
CA ALA A 153 2.31 -13.36 -5.43
C ALA A 153 1.29 -12.25 -5.66
N ILE A 154 0.01 -12.46 -5.30
CA ILE A 154 -1.03 -11.42 -5.45
C ILE A 154 -0.79 -10.25 -4.48
N LEU A 155 -0.36 -10.50 -3.25
CA LEU A 155 0.00 -9.43 -2.32
C LEU A 155 1.17 -8.59 -2.87
N THR A 156 2.19 -9.27 -3.38
CA THR A 156 3.36 -8.65 -4.01
C THR A 156 2.98 -7.83 -5.23
N SER A 157 2.13 -8.39 -6.11
CA SER A 157 1.64 -7.67 -7.31
C SER A 157 0.90 -6.39 -6.94
N GLY A 158 0.21 -6.36 -5.81
CA GLY A 158 -0.46 -5.16 -5.32
C GLY A 158 0.49 -3.99 -5.08
N PHE A 159 1.69 -4.23 -4.53
CA PHE A 159 2.73 -3.20 -4.38
C PHE A 159 3.30 -2.78 -5.75
N LEU A 160 3.61 -3.76 -6.59
CA LEU A 160 4.18 -3.53 -7.91
C LEU A 160 3.25 -2.72 -8.81
N LEU A 161 1.95 -3.07 -8.86
CA LEU A 161 0.96 -2.36 -9.68
C LEU A 161 0.81 -0.90 -9.29
N ARG A 162 0.99 -0.53 -8.02
CA ARG A 162 0.98 0.89 -7.59
C ARG A 162 2.13 1.68 -8.21
N ILE A 163 3.32 1.10 -8.21
CA ILE A 163 4.52 1.76 -8.75
C ILE A 163 4.47 1.81 -10.27
N LEU A 164 4.08 0.72 -10.93
CA LEU A 164 3.90 0.70 -12.39
C LEU A 164 2.84 1.67 -12.86
N TYR A 165 1.71 1.72 -12.16
CA TYR A 165 0.66 2.69 -12.45
C TYR A 165 1.17 4.12 -12.31
N GLY A 166 1.89 4.42 -11.22
CA GLY A 166 2.50 5.73 -11.01
C GLY A 166 3.50 6.11 -12.12
N ALA A 167 4.33 5.16 -12.55
CA ALA A 167 5.29 5.35 -13.63
C ALA A 167 4.60 5.66 -14.97
N VAL A 168 3.56 4.88 -15.30
CA VAL A 168 2.78 5.06 -16.54
C VAL A 168 2.09 6.43 -16.56
N ILE A 169 1.40 6.82 -15.50
CA ILE A 169 0.66 8.09 -15.46
C ILE A 169 1.54 9.34 -15.45
N THR A 170 2.80 9.19 -15.03
CA THR A 170 3.77 10.30 -15.00
C THR A 170 4.76 10.24 -16.16
N GLU A 171 4.64 9.22 -17.03
CA GLU A 171 5.56 8.99 -18.15
C GLU A 171 7.02 8.93 -17.72
N ILE A 172 7.27 8.23 -16.59
CA ILE A 172 8.60 8.06 -16.03
C ILE A 172 9.00 6.58 -16.14
N SER A 173 10.11 6.30 -16.82
CA SER A 173 10.66 4.95 -16.90
C SER A 173 11.27 4.53 -15.57
N ILE A 174 10.96 3.32 -15.13
CA ILE A 174 11.56 2.72 -13.94
C ILE A 174 12.79 1.91 -14.37
N SER A 175 13.91 2.11 -13.65
CA SER A 175 15.11 1.29 -13.85
C SER A 175 14.84 -0.17 -13.49
N ASN A 176 15.48 -1.10 -14.21
CA ASN A 176 15.36 -2.54 -13.94
C ASN A 176 15.79 -2.89 -12.51
N TRP A 177 16.82 -2.24 -11.98
CA TRP A 177 17.31 -2.45 -10.63
C TRP A 177 16.30 -1.99 -9.58
N LEU A 178 15.69 -0.82 -9.80
CA LEU A 178 14.63 -0.32 -8.91
C LEU A 178 13.39 -1.23 -8.94
N TYR A 179 13.03 -1.72 -10.13
CA TYR A 179 11.94 -2.69 -10.28
C TYR A 179 12.20 -3.98 -9.50
N LEU A 180 13.42 -4.54 -9.61
CA LEU A 180 13.82 -5.74 -8.86
C LEU A 180 13.85 -5.49 -7.35
N THR A 181 14.32 -4.32 -6.91
CA THR A 181 14.29 -3.89 -5.50
C THR A 181 12.86 -3.92 -4.96
N VAL A 182 11.91 -3.35 -5.71
CA VAL A 182 10.50 -3.28 -5.28
C VAL A 182 9.88 -4.67 -5.20
N ILE A 183 10.12 -5.54 -6.19
CA ILE A 183 9.59 -6.92 -6.18
C ILE A 183 10.11 -7.67 -4.95
N THR A 184 11.42 -7.65 -4.73
CA THR A 184 12.03 -8.42 -3.64
C THR A 184 11.63 -7.88 -2.27
N LEU A 185 11.52 -6.56 -2.12
CA LEU A 185 11.01 -5.95 -0.89
C LEU A 185 9.52 -6.26 -0.66
N ALA A 186 8.69 -6.25 -1.70
CA ALA A 186 7.29 -6.61 -1.60
C ALA A 186 7.08 -8.11 -1.27
N LEU A 187 7.94 -8.98 -1.80
CA LEU A 187 7.99 -10.40 -1.40
C LEU A 187 8.37 -10.54 0.07
N TYR A 188 9.39 -9.82 0.54
CA TYR A 188 9.77 -9.80 1.94
C TYR A 188 8.60 -9.42 2.85
N PHE A 189 7.88 -8.34 2.55
CA PHE A 189 6.70 -7.94 3.32
C PHE A 189 5.56 -8.96 3.27
N SER A 190 5.33 -9.56 2.10
CA SER A 190 4.27 -10.56 1.91
C SER A 190 4.55 -11.85 2.67
N LEU A 191 5.80 -12.32 2.64
CA LEU A 191 6.27 -13.49 3.39
C LEU A 191 6.27 -13.21 4.89
N GLY A 192 6.74 -12.04 5.34
CA GLY A 192 6.72 -11.62 6.73
C GLY A 192 5.31 -11.59 7.31
N LYS A 193 4.32 -11.13 6.52
CA LYS A 193 2.93 -11.18 6.91
C LYS A 193 2.44 -12.62 7.12
N ARG A 194 2.80 -13.57 6.24
CA ARG A 194 2.44 -14.99 6.41
C ARG A 194 3.11 -15.62 7.62
N ARG A 195 4.38 -15.28 7.85
CA ARG A 195 5.12 -15.72 9.03
C ARG A 195 4.43 -15.29 10.33
N ASN A 196 4.08 -14.02 10.44
CA ASN A 196 3.46 -13.47 11.64
C ASN A 196 2.02 -14.00 11.83
N GLU A 197 1.26 -14.17 10.74
CA GLU A 197 -0.04 -14.87 10.80
C GLU A 197 0.14 -16.30 11.32
N LEU A 198 1.16 -17.05 10.87
CA LEU A 198 1.42 -18.42 11.30
C LEU A 198 1.83 -18.50 12.78
N GLN A 199 2.63 -17.56 13.28
CA GLN A 199 3.06 -17.53 14.69
C GLN A 199 1.91 -17.18 15.65
N ARG A 200 0.90 -16.45 15.20
CA ARG A 200 -0.29 -16.11 15.99
C ARG A 200 -1.35 -17.21 16.03
N ILE A 201 -1.09 -18.41 15.47
CA ILE A 201 -1.97 -19.56 15.52
C ILE A 201 -2.10 -20.05 16.97
N GLY A 202 -3.02 -19.50 17.70
CA GLY A 202 -3.37 -19.85 19.07
C GLY A 202 -4.74 -19.32 19.50
N GLY A 203 -5.42 -18.52 18.68
CA GLY A 203 -6.62 -17.80 19.12
C GLY A 203 -7.68 -17.48 18.05
N GLY A 204 -7.80 -18.20 16.94
CA GLY A 204 -8.87 -17.91 15.99
C GLY A 204 -8.77 -18.66 14.65
N GLU A 205 -9.76 -18.47 13.78
CA GLU A 205 -9.81 -19.09 12.45
C GLU A 205 -8.54 -18.79 11.64
N THR A 206 -7.73 -19.80 11.42
CA THR A 206 -6.52 -19.71 10.62
C THR A 206 -6.87 -19.82 9.13
N ARG A 207 -6.17 -19.05 8.29
CA ARG A 207 -6.32 -19.20 6.84
C ARG A 207 -5.87 -20.59 6.41
N LYS A 208 -6.65 -21.26 5.56
CA LYS A 208 -6.35 -22.60 5.05
C LYS A 208 -4.96 -22.71 4.43
N VAL A 209 -4.47 -21.64 3.79
CA VAL A 209 -3.15 -21.64 3.16
C VAL A 209 -1.99 -21.77 4.16
N LEU A 210 -2.16 -21.36 5.41
CA LEU A 210 -1.09 -21.39 6.41
C LEU A 210 -0.65 -22.81 6.77
N GLN A 211 -1.51 -23.82 6.59
CA GLN A 211 -1.14 -25.24 6.80
C GLN A 211 -0.04 -25.73 5.86
N PHE A 212 0.16 -25.06 4.71
CA PHE A 212 1.19 -25.41 3.71
C PHE A 212 2.51 -24.71 3.95
N TYR A 213 2.56 -23.73 4.86
CA TYR A 213 3.77 -23.01 5.20
C TYR A 213 4.35 -23.50 6.52
N ASN A 214 5.68 -23.55 6.59
CA ASN A 214 6.37 -23.71 7.86
C ASN A 214 7.25 -22.48 8.15
N PRO A 215 7.55 -22.19 9.43
CA PRO A 215 8.32 -21.02 9.81
C PRO A 215 9.71 -20.97 9.18
N GLU A 216 10.35 -22.13 9.03
CA GLU A 216 11.70 -22.23 8.45
C GLU A 216 11.72 -21.81 6.97
N PHE A 217 10.75 -22.33 6.18
CA PHE A 217 10.58 -21.91 4.78
C PHE A 217 10.35 -20.41 4.66
N LEU A 218 9.43 -19.87 5.47
CA LEU A 218 9.09 -18.45 5.43
C LEU A 218 10.29 -17.58 5.80
N ASN A 219 11.02 -17.93 6.87
CA ASN A 219 12.21 -17.20 7.32
C ASN A 219 13.30 -17.20 6.25
N LYS A 220 13.67 -18.37 5.70
CA LYS A 220 14.74 -18.49 4.69
C LYS A 220 14.45 -17.64 3.45
N ASN A 221 13.21 -17.74 2.93
CA ASN A 221 12.83 -16.99 1.73
C ASN A 221 12.66 -15.49 2.02
N MET A 222 12.15 -15.11 3.20
CA MET A 222 12.03 -13.73 3.62
C MET A 222 13.40 -13.04 3.68
N TYR A 223 14.39 -13.65 4.35
CA TYR A 223 15.74 -13.05 4.43
C TYR A 223 16.49 -13.07 3.12
N MET A 224 16.30 -14.10 2.28
CA MET A 224 16.79 -14.08 0.90
C MET A 224 16.25 -12.87 0.12
N CYS A 225 14.94 -12.62 0.18
CA CYS A 225 14.33 -11.48 -0.47
C CYS A 225 14.84 -10.14 0.08
N LEU A 226 15.06 -10.03 1.39
CA LEU A 226 15.61 -8.82 2.01
C LEU A 226 17.06 -8.55 1.56
N GLY A 227 17.90 -9.59 1.52
CA GLY A 227 19.27 -9.48 1.01
C GLY A 227 19.31 -9.05 -0.44
N LEU A 228 18.46 -9.66 -1.29
CA LEU A 228 18.32 -9.27 -2.70
C LEU A 228 17.81 -7.84 -2.86
N ALA A 229 16.84 -7.41 -2.05
CA ALA A 229 16.32 -6.03 -2.10
C ALA A 229 17.44 -5.02 -1.83
N ASN A 230 18.24 -5.25 -0.78
CA ASN A 230 19.37 -4.39 -0.46
C ASN A 230 20.45 -4.40 -1.55
N ALA A 231 20.76 -5.58 -2.12
CA ALA A 231 21.71 -5.69 -3.22
C ALA A 231 21.24 -4.98 -4.49
N PHE A 232 19.98 -5.15 -4.91
CA PHE A 232 19.43 -4.48 -6.07
C PHE A 232 19.31 -2.96 -5.87
N TYR A 233 19.01 -2.52 -4.65
CA TYR A 233 19.05 -1.10 -4.31
C TYR A 233 20.47 -0.53 -4.46
N ALA A 234 21.49 -1.22 -3.96
CA ALA A 234 22.86 -0.81 -4.11
C ALA A 234 23.30 -0.77 -5.60
N LEU A 235 22.91 -1.79 -6.39
CA LEU A 235 23.14 -1.80 -7.84
C LEU A 235 22.41 -0.65 -8.55
N TRP A 236 21.19 -0.30 -8.13
CA TRP A 236 20.51 0.88 -8.64
C TRP A 236 21.28 2.18 -8.37
N CYS A 237 21.82 2.33 -7.16
CA CYS A 237 22.63 3.51 -6.80
C CYS A 237 23.92 3.62 -7.61
N MET A 238 24.45 2.46 -8.09
CA MET A 238 25.73 2.38 -8.83
C MET A 238 25.55 2.23 -10.34
N ASP A 239 24.32 2.14 -10.82
CA ASP A 239 24.01 2.01 -12.24
C ASP A 239 24.39 3.30 -13.00
N GLU A 240 25.09 3.16 -14.14
CA GLU A 240 25.61 4.29 -14.91
C GLU A 240 24.51 5.28 -15.31
N ARG A 241 23.35 4.81 -15.75
CA ARG A 241 22.22 5.66 -16.13
C ARG A 241 21.66 6.41 -14.92
N THR A 242 21.60 5.75 -13.79
CA THR A 242 21.18 6.33 -12.52
C THR A 242 22.16 7.41 -12.07
N MET A 243 23.46 7.12 -12.10
CA MET A 243 24.51 8.08 -11.74
C MET A 243 24.51 9.31 -12.68
N GLN A 244 24.37 9.10 -13.99
CA GLN A 244 24.26 10.20 -14.95
C GLN A 244 23.02 11.07 -14.70
N HIS A 245 21.91 10.46 -14.37
CA HIS A 245 20.65 11.18 -14.11
C HIS A 245 20.67 11.96 -12.80
N TYR A 246 21.36 11.47 -11.76
CA TYR A 246 21.36 12.05 -10.42
C TYR A 246 22.69 12.75 -10.03
N GLY A 247 23.50 13.12 -10.97
CA GLY A 247 24.69 13.94 -10.73
C GLY A 247 25.84 13.19 -10.02
N GLY A 248 26.04 11.89 -10.32
CA GLY A 248 27.21 11.13 -9.88
C GLY A 248 26.93 10.10 -8.79
N THR A 249 27.96 9.78 -8.00
CA THR A 249 28.00 8.67 -7.04
C THR A 249 27.30 8.96 -5.71
N ARG A 250 26.63 10.10 -5.56
CA ARG A 250 26.07 10.59 -4.27
C ARG A 250 24.99 9.67 -3.70
N LEU A 251 24.24 8.96 -4.57
CA LEU A 251 23.22 8.00 -4.13
C LEU A 251 23.81 6.86 -3.28
N ILE A 252 25.09 6.54 -3.44
CA ILE A 252 25.77 5.51 -2.64
C ILE A 252 25.67 5.84 -1.12
N LEU A 253 25.65 7.13 -0.76
CA LEU A 253 25.51 7.57 0.63
C LEU A 253 24.16 7.15 1.26
N THR A 254 23.16 6.82 0.46
CA THR A 254 21.85 6.36 0.96
C THR A 254 21.85 4.87 1.31
N ILE A 255 22.79 4.08 0.79
CA ILE A 255 22.85 2.62 1.01
C ILE A 255 22.91 2.26 2.51
N PRO A 256 23.82 2.86 3.33
CA PRO A 256 23.83 2.57 4.76
C PRO A 256 22.49 2.90 5.45
N ILE A 257 21.83 3.98 5.06
CA ILE A 257 20.54 4.37 5.63
C ILE A 257 19.49 3.29 5.32
N VAL A 258 19.43 2.81 4.08
CA VAL A 258 18.49 1.76 3.66
C VAL A 258 18.79 0.45 4.39
N LEU A 259 20.04 0.08 4.59
CA LEU A 259 20.43 -1.08 5.39
C LEU A 259 19.91 -0.95 6.83
N PHE A 260 20.08 0.21 7.48
CA PHE A 260 19.56 0.42 8.83
C PHE A 260 18.02 0.41 8.86
N ILE A 261 17.34 0.96 7.86
CA ILE A 261 15.87 0.89 7.73
C ILE A 261 15.43 -0.58 7.68
N THR A 262 16.03 -1.37 6.81
CA THR A 262 15.67 -2.78 6.62
C THR A 262 15.99 -3.64 7.84
N MET A 263 17.12 -3.39 8.51
CA MET A 263 17.47 -4.06 9.76
C MET A 263 16.48 -3.68 10.88
N ARG A 264 16.16 -2.40 11.05
CA ARG A 264 15.21 -1.96 12.07
C ARG A 264 13.82 -2.53 11.82
N TYR A 265 13.34 -2.47 10.58
CA TYR A 265 12.08 -3.09 10.19
C TYR A 265 12.07 -4.60 10.47
N SER A 266 13.18 -5.30 10.21
CA SER A 266 13.32 -6.73 10.50
C SER A 266 13.19 -7.03 11.99
N MET A 267 13.78 -6.21 12.86
CA MET A 267 13.63 -6.34 14.32
C MET A 267 12.16 -6.20 14.76
N ASP A 268 11.44 -5.23 14.18
CA ASP A 268 10.04 -4.98 14.52
C ASP A 268 9.12 -6.10 14.03
N ILE A 269 9.37 -6.66 12.85
CA ILE A 269 8.57 -7.76 12.31
C ILE A 269 8.80 -9.07 13.07
N GLU A 270 9.96 -9.24 13.68
CA GLU A 270 10.28 -10.39 14.55
C GLU A 270 9.67 -10.27 15.95
N SER A 271 9.31 -9.06 16.36
CA SER A 271 8.52 -8.82 17.54
C SER A 271 7.03 -9.13 17.31
N ASN A 272 6.17 -8.81 18.26
CA ASN A 272 4.72 -9.10 18.17
C ASN A 272 3.91 -8.21 17.19
N SER A 273 4.43 -7.92 15.98
CA SER A 273 3.73 -7.11 14.99
C SER A 273 2.75 -7.92 14.12
N ASP A 274 1.76 -7.23 13.50
CA ASP A 274 0.83 -7.85 12.53
C ASP A 274 1.48 -8.22 11.20
N GLY A 275 2.74 -7.80 11.00
CA GLY A 275 3.42 -7.94 9.72
C GLY A 275 2.86 -7.00 8.63
N ASP A 276 1.97 -6.07 8.98
CA ASP A 276 1.56 -5.02 8.04
C ASP A 276 2.60 -3.90 8.03
N PRO A 277 3.25 -3.62 6.89
CA PRO A 277 4.35 -2.65 6.82
C PRO A 277 3.94 -1.24 7.24
N VAL A 278 2.68 -0.86 7.10
CA VAL A 278 2.19 0.47 7.53
C VAL A 278 2.07 0.53 9.04
N GLU A 279 1.55 -0.52 9.67
CA GLU A 279 1.42 -0.55 11.12
C GLU A 279 2.79 -0.56 11.80
N VAL A 280 3.73 -1.36 11.28
CA VAL A 280 5.12 -1.37 11.76
C VAL A 280 5.73 0.02 11.66
N LEU A 281 5.61 0.67 10.50
CA LEU A 281 6.18 2.00 10.26
C LEU A 281 5.61 3.06 11.21
N ILE A 282 4.30 3.05 11.47
CA ILE A 282 3.65 4.08 12.29
C ILE A 282 3.98 3.91 13.78
N HIS A 283 4.18 2.68 14.25
CA HIS A 283 4.40 2.39 15.66
C HIS A 283 5.87 2.55 16.10
N ASP A 284 6.84 2.45 15.19
CA ASP A 284 8.26 2.64 15.52
C ASP A 284 8.78 4.02 15.15
N ARG A 285 9.03 4.85 16.17
CA ARG A 285 9.60 6.20 16.01
C ARG A 285 11.01 6.17 15.40
N SER A 286 11.81 5.16 15.71
CA SER A 286 13.18 5.04 15.17
C SER A 286 13.14 4.73 13.68
N LEU A 287 12.23 3.83 13.28
CA LEU A 287 12.00 3.52 11.87
C LEU A 287 11.47 4.72 11.10
N LEU A 288 10.52 5.46 11.68
CA LEU A 288 10.01 6.72 11.10
C LEU A 288 11.14 7.75 10.90
N PHE A 289 12.01 7.90 11.90
CA PHE A 289 13.16 8.82 11.80
C PHE A 289 14.12 8.41 10.69
N LEU A 290 14.47 7.12 10.59
CA LEU A 290 15.33 6.61 9.52
C LEU A 290 14.71 6.80 8.14
N CYS A 291 13.41 6.52 7.98
CA CYS A 291 12.70 6.76 6.72
C CYS A 291 12.65 8.26 6.37
N ALA A 292 12.37 9.12 7.35
CA ALA A 292 12.38 10.57 7.13
C ALA A 292 13.78 11.08 6.75
N SER A 293 14.84 10.56 7.40
CA SER A 293 16.23 10.88 7.07
C SER A 293 16.58 10.45 5.65
N TYR A 294 16.17 9.23 5.25
CA TYR A 294 16.34 8.75 3.87
C TYR A 294 15.65 9.68 2.86
N LEU A 295 14.39 10.02 3.10
CA LEU A 295 13.64 10.91 2.21
C LEU A 295 14.27 12.32 2.13
N ALA A 296 14.78 12.84 3.25
CA ALA A 296 15.47 14.14 3.27
C ALA A 296 16.78 14.09 2.46
N VAL A 297 17.60 13.05 2.66
CA VAL A 297 18.85 12.88 1.90
C VAL A 297 18.57 12.72 0.41
N MET A 298 17.60 11.87 0.06
CA MET A 298 17.17 11.71 -1.34
C MET A 298 16.70 13.03 -1.93
N PHE A 299 15.88 13.78 -1.21
CA PHE A 299 15.38 15.07 -1.66
C PHE A 299 16.54 16.07 -1.91
N ILE A 300 17.51 16.14 -1.00
CA ILE A 300 18.68 16.99 -1.16
C ILE A 300 19.48 16.58 -2.40
N ILE A 301 19.75 15.29 -2.58
CA ILE A 301 20.50 14.78 -3.75
C ILE A 301 19.77 15.13 -5.04
N LEU A 302 18.46 14.88 -5.11
CA LEU A 302 17.68 15.03 -6.34
C LEU A 302 17.43 16.50 -6.75
N TYR A 303 17.27 17.40 -5.78
CA TYR A 303 16.77 18.75 -6.04
C TYR A 303 17.78 19.87 -5.79
N PHE A 304 18.79 19.63 -4.96
CA PHE A 304 19.80 20.67 -4.64
C PHE A 304 21.19 20.33 -5.14
N MET A 305 21.52 19.06 -5.32
CA MET A 305 22.85 18.64 -5.73
C MET A 305 22.94 18.23 -7.21
N ASN A 306 21.81 18.20 -7.91
CA ASN A 306 21.71 17.85 -9.34
C ASN A 306 21.81 19.09 -10.26
N GLY A 307 22.08 20.26 -9.72
CA GLY A 307 22.12 21.51 -10.44
C GLY A 307 23.56 21.98 -10.73
N ASN A 308 24.31 21.17 -11.50
CA ASN A 308 25.50 21.67 -12.27
C ASN A 308 25.87 20.63 -13.31
#